data_8673b730aef9359b48adf2ef1b32e034
#
_entry.id   8673b730aef9359b48adf2ef1b32e034
#
_cell.length_a   1.000
_cell.length_b   1.000
_cell.length_c   1.000
_cell.angle_alpha   90.00
_cell.angle_beta   90.00
_cell.angle_gamma   90.00
#
_symmetry.space_group_name_H-M   'P 1'
#
loop_
_entity.id
_entity.type
_entity.pdbx_description
1 polymer ?
#
loop_
_entity_poly.entity_id
_entity_poly.type
_entity_poly.pdbx_seq_one_letter_code
_entity_poly.pdbx_strand_id
1 'polypeptide(L)'
;EKIDQNFEKTNKTFNSVLERLTKIDEAQKNIDDLSKDIISLQSVLTDKKTRGTFGEVNLNYILTSIFGEKRGIYDIQYKLPNGSISDAILFAPEPLGTICIDSKFPLENYERMTDKTKTKLERETAEKLFKADVKKHIDAIASKYIIESVTSDEAIMFLPAEAVFAEINAYHSDLLKYAYSKKVWICGPTTLMSTLSTISMILKNIERDKYTKVIHEELNKLGIEFKRYKERWDKLSKSIDSVSTEVKDIHTTTDKISKKFESISSVDIDLLENKE
;
A
#
# COMPACT_ATOMS: atom_id res chain seq x y z
N GLU A 1 23.51 11.32 -16.18
CA GLU A 1 23.47 10.54 -14.91
C GLU A 1 22.21 10.79 -14.06
N LYS A 2 21.89 12.05 -13.66
CA LYS A 2 20.61 12.34 -12.93
C LYS A 2 19.37 12.21 -13.82
N ILE A 3 19.46 12.54 -15.10
CA ILE A 3 18.37 12.44 -16.08
C ILE A 3 18.09 10.98 -16.39
N ASP A 4 19.12 10.15 -16.54
CA ASP A 4 18.99 8.71 -16.81
C ASP A 4 18.37 7.98 -15.62
N GLN A 5 18.76 8.32 -14.40
CA GLN A 5 18.17 7.76 -13.18
C GLN A 5 16.67 8.14 -13.01
N ASN A 6 16.29 9.36 -13.38
CA ASN A 6 14.88 9.78 -13.36
C ASN A 6 14.07 9.07 -14.45
N PHE A 7 14.68 8.86 -15.65
CA PHE A 7 14.04 8.13 -16.74
C PHE A 7 13.84 6.64 -16.41
N GLU A 8 14.83 5.99 -15.79
CA GLU A 8 14.69 4.62 -15.29
C GLU A 8 13.62 4.49 -14.18
N LYS A 9 13.56 5.45 -13.26
CA LYS A 9 12.52 5.50 -12.23
C LYS A 9 11.13 5.67 -12.82
N THR A 10 10.99 6.56 -13.80
CA THR A 10 9.73 6.81 -14.51
C THR A 10 9.30 5.57 -15.30
N ASN A 11 10.21 4.89 -16.00
CA ASN A 11 9.93 3.64 -16.71
C ASN A 11 9.54 2.50 -15.76
N LYS A 12 10.21 2.34 -14.62
CA LYS A 12 9.81 1.35 -13.60
C LYS A 12 8.42 1.63 -13.04
N THR A 13 8.11 2.90 -12.80
CA THR A 13 6.77 3.30 -12.33
C THR A 13 5.73 3.06 -13.40
N PHE A 14 6.01 3.40 -14.65
CA PHE A 14 5.12 3.20 -15.80
C PHE A 14 4.86 1.70 -16.03
N ASN A 15 5.88 0.85 -16.02
CA ASN A 15 5.72 -0.60 -16.14
C ASN A 15 4.92 -1.19 -14.96
N SER A 16 5.12 -0.71 -13.74
CA SER A 16 4.32 -1.10 -12.58
C SER A 16 2.85 -0.69 -12.70
N VAL A 17 2.56 0.45 -13.33
CA VAL A 17 1.19 0.89 -13.62
C VAL A 17 0.56 0.03 -14.71
N LEU A 18 1.30 -0.27 -15.80
CA LEU A 18 0.83 -1.16 -16.87
C LEU A 18 0.53 -2.57 -16.37
N GLU A 19 1.42 -3.16 -15.56
CA GLU A 19 1.20 -4.48 -14.96
C GLU A 19 -0.04 -4.52 -14.06
N ARG A 20 -0.35 -3.41 -13.38
CA ARG A 20 -1.55 -3.28 -12.56
C ARG A 20 -2.82 -3.07 -13.38
N LEU A 21 -2.75 -2.29 -14.46
CA LEU A 21 -3.87 -2.14 -15.40
C LEU A 21 -4.21 -3.50 -16.01
N THR A 22 -3.21 -4.30 -16.40
CA THR A 22 -3.43 -5.66 -16.91
C THR A 22 -4.13 -6.55 -15.86
N LYS A 23 -3.73 -6.49 -14.59
CA LYS A 23 -4.40 -7.23 -13.51
C LYS A 23 -5.81 -6.76 -13.24
N ILE A 24 -6.08 -5.45 -13.40
CA ILE A 24 -7.44 -4.89 -13.31
C ILE A 24 -8.28 -5.36 -14.48
N ASP A 25 -7.74 -5.37 -15.69
CA ASP A 25 -8.42 -5.87 -16.89
C ASP A 25 -8.74 -7.37 -16.80
N GLU A 26 -7.79 -8.18 -16.30
CA GLU A 26 -8.02 -9.61 -16.06
C GLU A 26 -9.08 -9.85 -14.98
N ALA A 27 -9.04 -9.10 -13.89
CA ALA A 27 -10.04 -9.20 -12.84
C ALA A 27 -11.40 -8.69 -13.32
N GLN A 28 -11.46 -7.65 -14.15
CA GLN A 28 -12.69 -7.16 -14.77
C GLN A 28 -13.28 -8.18 -15.73
N LYS A 29 -12.45 -8.83 -16.54
CA LYS A 29 -12.89 -9.92 -17.43
C LYS A 29 -13.46 -11.10 -16.66
N ASN A 30 -12.82 -11.48 -15.55
CA ASN A 30 -13.32 -12.53 -14.68
C ASN A 30 -14.65 -12.15 -14.01
N ILE A 31 -14.86 -10.87 -13.67
CA ILE A 31 -16.14 -10.36 -13.14
C ILE A 31 -17.21 -10.31 -14.22
N ASP A 32 -16.87 -9.92 -15.45
CA ASP A 32 -17.80 -9.93 -16.57
C ASP A 32 -18.23 -11.37 -16.93
N ASP A 33 -17.32 -12.32 -16.89
CA ASP A 33 -17.61 -13.73 -17.10
C ASP A 33 -18.43 -14.29 -15.93
N LEU A 34 -18.08 -13.96 -14.68
CA LEU A 34 -18.90 -14.29 -13.51
C LEU A 34 -20.29 -13.63 -13.59
N SER A 35 -20.40 -12.40 -14.09
CA SER A 35 -21.69 -11.70 -14.30
C SER A 35 -22.53 -12.34 -15.40
N LYS A 36 -21.92 -12.87 -16.46
CA LYS A 36 -22.60 -13.66 -17.51
C LYS A 36 -23.07 -15.01 -16.99
N ASP A 37 -22.25 -15.67 -16.17
CA ASP A 37 -22.63 -16.91 -15.48
C ASP A 37 -23.77 -16.67 -14.50
N ILE A 38 -23.85 -15.50 -13.87
CA ILE A 38 -24.96 -15.09 -13.00
C ILE A 38 -26.25 -14.88 -13.78
N ILE A 39 -26.20 -14.31 -14.99
CA ILE A 39 -27.38 -14.19 -15.85
C ILE A 39 -27.89 -15.58 -16.26
N SER A 40 -27.00 -16.55 -16.43
CA SER A 40 -27.35 -17.95 -16.67
C SER A 40 -27.82 -18.69 -15.41
N LEU A 41 -27.43 -18.22 -14.21
CA LEU A 41 -27.86 -18.70 -12.89
C LEU A 41 -29.13 -18.00 -12.35
N GLN A 42 -29.83 -17.20 -13.18
CA GLN A 42 -31.07 -16.54 -12.78
C GLN A 42 -32.09 -17.49 -12.12
N SER A 43 -32.09 -18.78 -12.50
CA SER A 43 -32.91 -19.82 -11.85
C SER A 43 -32.46 -20.19 -10.42
N VAL A 44 -31.20 -19.92 -10.07
CA VAL A 44 -30.58 -20.27 -8.76
C VAL A 44 -30.70 -19.10 -7.77
N LEU A 45 -30.79 -17.86 -8.27
CA LEU A 45 -30.89 -16.64 -7.43
C LEU A 45 -32.30 -16.29 -6.98
N THR A 46 -33.26 -17.21 -7.13
CA THR A 46 -34.66 -17.01 -6.72
C THR A 46 -34.81 -16.87 -5.19
N ASP A 47 -33.88 -17.43 -4.41
CA ASP A 47 -33.95 -17.37 -2.95
C ASP A 47 -33.16 -16.19 -2.38
N LYS A 48 -33.77 -15.45 -1.43
CA LYS A 48 -33.13 -14.28 -0.77
C LYS A 48 -31.84 -14.62 -0.05
N LYS A 49 -31.70 -15.82 0.51
CA LYS A 49 -30.51 -16.28 1.21
C LYS A 49 -29.36 -16.49 0.24
N THR A 50 -29.62 -17.13 -0.89
CA THR A 50 -28.64 -17.38 -1.95
C THR A 50 -28.11 -16.09 -2.54
N ARG A 51 -28.97 -15.08 -2.74
CA ARG A 51 -28.57 -13.73 -3.18
C ARG A 51 -27.64 -13.04 -2.18
N GLY A 52 -27.95 -13.17 -0.87
CA GLY A 52 -27.08 -12.62 0.20
C GLY A 52 -25.69 -13.25 0.18
N THR A 53 -25.63 -14.57 0.20
CA THR A 53 -24.36 -15.32 0.14
C THR A 53 -23.55 -14.98 -1.11
N PHE A 54 -24.21 -14.84 -2.26
CA PHE A 54 -23.54 -14.45 -3.50
C PHE A 54 -22.84 -13.08 -3.38
N GLY A 55 -23.54 -12.09 -2.82
CA GLY A 55 -22.97 -10.75 -2.63
C GLY A 55 -21.76 -10.76 -1.69
N GLU A 56 -21.83 -11.52 -0.60
CA GLU A 56 -20.73 -11.69 0.35
C GLU A 56 -19.52 -12.40 -0.29
N VAL A 57 -19.73 -13.47 -1.06
CA VAL A 57 -18.67 -14.19 -1.77
C VAL A 57 -17.98 -13.30 -2.80
N ASN A 58 -18.77 -12.54 -3.57
CA ASN A 58 -18.22 -11.61 -4.56
C ASN A 58 -17.40 -10.48 -3.89
N LEU A 59 -17.91 -9.90 -2.80
CA LEU A 59 -17.19 -8.90 -2.02
C LEU A 59 -15.86 -9.45 -1.49
N ASN A 60 -15.86 -10.65 -0.93
CA ASN A 60 -14.67 -11.32 -0.44
C ASN A 60 -13.65 -11.58 -1.56
N TYR A 61 -14.12 -12.04 -2.73
CA TYR A 61 -13.27 -12.23 -3.90
C TYR A 61 -12.57 -10.95 -4.34
N ILE A 62 -13.30 -9.83 -4.41
CA ILE A 62 -12.74 -8.52 -4.77
C ILE A 62 -11.67 -8.09 -3.75
N LEU A 63 -11.96 -8.19 -2.45
CA LEU A 63 -11.02 -7.81 -1.39
C LEU A 63 -9.74 -8.67 -1.44
N THR A 64 -9.90 -9.99 -1.56
CA THR A 64 -8.76 -10.92 -1.65
C THR A 64 -7.93 -10.69 -2.90
N SER A 65 -8.55 -10.39 -4.04
CA SER A 65 -7.85 -10.11 -5.30
C SER A 65 -6.96 -8.87 -5.22
N ILE A 66 -7.36 -7.86 -4.44
CA ILE A 66 -6.64 -6.57 -4.34
C ILE A 66 -5.60 -6.58 -3.22
N PHE A 67 -5.97 -7.11 -2.05
CA PHE A 67 -5.13 -7.05 -0.84
C PHE A 67 -4.41 -8.37 -0.54
N GLY A 68 -4.81 -9.47 -1.21
CA GLY A 68 -4.38 -10.82 -0.83
C GLY A 68 -4.98 -11.24 0.51
N GLU A 69 -4.49 -12.31 1.10
CA GLU A 69 -4.90 -12.79 2.44
C GLU A 69 -4.18 -12.03 3.59
N LYS A 70 -3.95 -10.72 3.41
CA LYS A 70 -3.24 -9.92 4.41
C LYS A 70 -4.18 -9.55 5.57
N ARG A 71 -4.00 -10.19 6.70
CA ARG A 71 -4.64 -9.79 7.96
C ARG A 71 -4.23 -8.37 8.36
N GLY A 72 -5.19 -7.60 8.85
CA GLY A 72 -4.96 -6.23 9.35
C GLY A 72 -5.17 -5.12 8.31
N ILE A 73 -5.47 -5.43 7.04
CA ILE A 73 -5.91 -4.45 6.05
C ILE A 73 -7.43 -4.47 5.93
N TYR A 74 -8.03 -5.66 5.92
CA TYR A 74 -9.48 -5.84 5.93
C TYR A 74 -9.86 -7.08 6.74
N ASP A 75 -11.13 -7.14 7.13
CA ASP A 75 -11.72 -8.32 7.77
C ASP A 75 -13.14 -8.54 7.22
N ILE A 76 -13.64 -9.77 7.30
CA ILE A 76 -14.96 -10.16 6.79
C ILE A 76 -15.85 -10.52 7.98
N GLN A 77 -17.18 -10.25 7.86
CA GLN A 77 -18.15 -10.51 8.91
C GLN A 77 -17.73 -9.92 10.26
N TYR A 78 -17.30 -8.66 10.20
CA TYR A 78 -16.71 -7.99 11.36
C TYR A 78 -17.79 -7.47 12.31
N LYS A 79 -17.69 -7.84 13.60
CA LYS A 79 -18.60 -7.39 14.65
C LYS A 79 -18.15 -6.04 15.21
N LEU A 80 -18.98 -5.03 15.04
CA LEU A 80 -18.78 -3.68 15.57
C LEU A 80 -19.19 -3.57 17.05
N PRO A 81 -18.70 -2.54 17.77
CA PRO A 81 -19.02 -2.33 19.20
C PRO A 81 -20.52 -2.14 19.49
N ASN A 82 -21.29 -1.64 18.53
CA ASN A 82 -22.76 -1.51 18.64
C ASN A 82 -23.52 -2.84 18.43
N GLY A 83 -22.79 -3.95 18.25
CA GLY A 83 -23.35 -5.28 18.03
C GLY A 83 -23.74 -5.58 16.58
N SER A 84 -23.66 -4.62 15.66
CA SER A 84 -23.88 -4.84 14.23
C SER A 84 -22.72 -5.63 13.62
N ILE A 85 -23.01 -6.41 12.58
CA ILE A 85 -22.01 -7.14 11.81
C ILE A 85 -21.98 -6.54 10.40
N SER A 86 -20.79 -6.07 9.97
CA SER A 86 -20.54 -5.61 8.61
C SER A 86 -20.05 -6.78 7.77
N ASP A 87 -20.47 -6.88 6.50
CA ASP A 87 -20.03 -7.95 5.59
C ASP A 87 -18.52 -7.88 5.36
N ALA A 88 -17.95 -6.68 5.29
CA ALA A 88 -16.52 -6.46 5.33
C ALA A 88 -16.19 -5.12 6.00
N ILE A 89 -14.97 -5.02 6.51
CA ILE A 89 -14.40 -3.81 7.06
C ILE A 89 -12.99 -3.60 6.50
N LEU A 90 -12.66 -2.36 6.16
CA LEU A 90 -11.35 -1.96 5.66
C LEU A 90 -10.67 -1.05 6.69
N PHE A 91 -9.51 -1.43 7.18
CA PHE A 91 -8.70 -0.64 8.10
C PHE A 91 -7.77 0.28 7.31
N ALA A 92 -8.26 1.45 6.96
CA ALA A 92 -7.43 2.47 6.30
C ALA A 92 -6.84 3.44 7.33
N PRO A 93 -5.64 4.00 7.06
CA PRO A 93 -5.07 5.02 7.92
C PRO A 93 -5.83 6.35 7.79
N GLU A 94 -5.65 7.22 8.79
CA GLU A 94 -6.13 8.59 8.69
C GLU A 94 -5.63 9.29 7.40
N PRO A 95 -6.48 10.09 6.74
CA PRO A 95 -7.80 10.56 7.20
C PRO A 95 -8.98 9.65 6.81
N LEU A 96 -8.78 8.52 6.15
CA LEU A 96 -9.85 7.65 5.68
C LEU A 96 -10.53 6.88 6.82
N GLY A 97 -9.76 6.44 7.82
CA GLY A 97 -10.29 5.69 8.96
C GLY A 97 -10.79 4.28 8.58
N THR A 98 -11.56 3.71 9.45
CA THR A 98 -12.12 2.36 9.31
C THR A 98 -13.42 2.39 8.52
N ILE A 99 -13.44 1.83 7.30
CA ILE A 99 -14.58 1.88 6.38
C ILE A 99 -15.34 0.56 6.41
N CYS A 100 -16.64 0.60 6.71
CA CYS A 100 -17.53 -0.56 6.62
C CYS A 100 -18.09 -0.72 5.20
N ILE A 101 -18.16 -1.95 4.73
CA ILE A 101 -18.72 -2.32 3.43
C ILE A 101 -19.82 -3.35 3.65
N ASP A 102 -20.99 -3.08 3.12
CA ASP A 102 -22.14 -3.96 3.26
C ASP A 102 -22.73 -4.26 1.89
N SER A 103 -22.88 -5.54 1.59
CA SER A 103 -23.40 -6.03 0.31
C SER A 103 -24.91 -6.06 0.31
N LYS A 104 -25.52 -5.44 -0.69
CA LYS A 104 -26.98 -5.41 -0.87
C LYS A 104 -27.35 -5.71 -2.31
N PHE A 105 -28.31 -6.60 -2.48
CA PHE A 105 -28.75 -7.02 -3.80
C PHE A 105 -30.27 -6.80 -3.98
N PRO A 106 -30.73 -5.58 -4.31
CA PRO A 106 -32.15 -5.26 -4.51
C PRO A 106 -32.64 -5.74 -5.88
N LEU A 107 -32.52 -7.05 -6.16
CA LEU A 107 -32.75 -7.64 -7.48
C LEU A 107 -34.25 -7.75 -7.81
N GLU A 108 -35.09 -8.09 -6.85
CA GLU A 108 -36.52 -8.46 -7.10
C GLU A 108 -37.28 -7.35 -7.83
N ASN A 109 -37.26 -6.13 -7.31
CA ASN A 109 -37.97 -5.01 -7.92
C ASN A 109 -37.21 -4.45 -9.13
N TYR A 110 -35.88 -4.63 -9.21
CA TYR A 110 -35.09 -4.35 -10.41
C TYR A 110 -35.55 -5.23 -11.60
N GLU A 111 -35.64 -6.55 -11.43
CA GLU A 111 -36.13 -7.47 -12.46
C GLU A 111 -37.54 -7.13 -12.91
N ARG A 112 -38.44 -6.83 -11.96
CA ARG A 112 -39.83 -6.47 -12.28
C ARG A 112 -39.94 -5.17 -13.08
N MET A 113 -39.13 -4.16 -12.80
CA MET A 113 -39.17 -2.88 -13.51
C MET A 113 -38.55 -2.95 -14.90
N THR A 114 -37.55 -3.86 -15.09
CA THR A 114 -36.86 -4.04 -16.38
C THR A 114 -37.53 -5.08 -17.29
N ASP A 115 -38.46 -5.87 -16.76
CA ASP A 115 -39.19 -6.93 -17.49
C ASP A 115 -40.11 -6.32 -18.57
N LYS A 116 -39.71 -6.49 -19.83
CA LYS A 116 -40.50 -5.99 -20.99
C LYS A 116 -41.81 -6.70 -21.21
N THR A 117 -42.04 -7.87 -20.59
CA THR A 117 -43.32 -8.60 -20.68
C THR A 117 -44.41 -8.00 -19.80
N LYS A 118 -44.03 -7.18 -18.81
CA LYS A 118 -44.94 -6.51 -17.87
C LYS A 118 -45.50 -5.23 -18.46
N THR A 119 -46.71 -4.90 -18.01
CA THR A 119 -47.36 -3.64 -18.39
C THR A 119 -46.58 -2.43 -17.89
N LYS A 120 -46.77 -1.28 -18.52
CA LYS A 120 -46.13 -0.03 -18.10
C LYS A 120 -46.42 0.31 -16.64
N LEU A 121 -47.66 0.13 -16.19
CA LEU A 121 -48.09 0.42 -14.82
C LEU A 121 -47.38 -0.49 -13.80
N GLU A 122 -47.22 -1.78 -14.11
CA GLU A 122 -46.50 -2.72 -13.25
C GLU A 122 -45.04 -2.35 -13.12
N ARG A 123 -44.40 -1.94 -14.22
CA ARG A 123 -42.99 -1.50 -14.22
C ARG A 123 -42.79 -0.22 -13.42
N GLU A 124 -43.65 0.79 -13.59
CA GLU A 124 -43.60 2.02 -12.79
C GLU A 124 -43.84 1.79 -11.31
N THR A 125 -44.71 0.81 -10.96
CA THR A 125 -44.89 0.41 -9.57
C THR A 125 -43.67 -0.28 -9.01
N ALA A 126 -43.07 -1.19 -9.77
CA ALA A 126 -41.82 -1.86 -9.38
C ALA A 126 -40.65 -0.88 -9.23
N GLU A 127 -40.55 0.15 -10.09
CA GLU A 127 -39.56 1.21 -9.97
C GLU A 127 -39.69 1.99 -8.65
N LYS A 128 -40.93 2.34 -8.25
CA LYS A 128 -41.15 3.01 -6.96
C LYS A 128 -40.74 2.12 -5.78
N LEU A 129 -41.03 0.82 -5.85
CA LEU A 129 -40.63 -0.14 -4.82
C LEU A 129 -39.10 -0.32 -4.79
N PHE A 130 -38.46 -0.42 -5.96
CA PHE A 130 -37.01 -0.48 -6.07
C PHE A 130 -36.33 0.73 -5.39
N LYS A 131 -36.83 1.94 -5.67
CA LYS A 131 -36.31 3.16 -5.02
C LYS A 131 -36.52 3.13 -3.50
N ALA A 132 -37.63 2.63 -3.03
CA ALA A 132 -37.90 2.50 -1.59
C ALA A 132 -36.96 1.48 -0.93
N ASP A 133 -36.72 0.34 -1.58
CA ASP A 133 -35.78 -0.69 -1.10
C ASP A 133 -34.37 -0.17 -1.00
N VAL A 134 -33.88 0.51 -2.05
CA VAL A 134 -32.53 1.11 -2.06
C VAL A 134 -32.39 2.15 -0.93
N LYS A 135 -33.37 3.05 -0.76
CA LYS A 135 -33.34 4.02 0.35
C LYS A 135 -33.32 3.35 1.71
N LYS A 136 -34.12 2.30 1.92
CA LYS A 136 -34.11 1.52 3.15
C LYS A 136 -32.76 0.88 3.44
N HIS A 137 -32.06 0.38 2.41
CA HIS A 137 -30.70 -0.15 2.55
C HIS A 137 -29.70 0.95 2.92
N ILE A 138 -29.78 2.10 2.27
CA ILE A 138 -28.92 3.27 2.59
C ILE A 138 -29.10 3.69 4.06
N ASP A 139 -30.37 3.83 4.53
CA ASP A 139 -30.64 4.21 5.91
C ASP A 139 -30.14 3.16 6.91
N ALA A 140 -30.30 1.88 6.61
CA ALA A 140 -29.82 0.80 7.45
C ALA A 140 -28.28 0.80 7.55
N ILE A 141 -27.58 1.03 6.45
CA ILE A 141 -26.10 1.11 6.40
C ILE A 141 -25.62 2.32 7.19
N ALA A 142 -26.18 3.51 6.93
CA ALA A 142 -25.80 4.73 7.65
C ALA A 142 -25.97 4.58 9.16
N SER A 143 -27.10 4.04 9.62
CA SER A 143 -27.39 3.91 11.05
C SER A 143 -26.56 2.84 11.77
N LYS A 144 -26.15 1.77 11.06
CA LYS A 144 -25.44 0.64 11.67
C LYS A 144 -23.93 0.78 11.64
N TYR A 145 -23.38 1.38 10.58
CA TYR A 145 -21.97 1.27 10.25
C TYR A 145 -21.21 2.59 10.28
N ILE A 146 -21.89 3.74 10.37
CA ILE A 146 -21.26 5.02 10.62
C ILE A 146 -21.37 5.31 12.11
N ILE A 147 -20.26 5.05 12.85
CA ILE A 147 -20.21 5.16 14.31
C ILE A 147 -19.11 6.16 14.65
N GLU A 148 -19.49 7.28 15.26
CA GLU A 148 -18.57 8.32 15.65
C GLU A 148 -17.40 7.79 16.48
N SER A 149 -16.19 8.21 16.15
CA SER A 149 -14.93 7.80 16.79
C SER A 149 -14.58 6.31 16.69
N VAL A 150 -15.35 5.49 15.94
CA VAL A 150 -15.09 4.06 15.76
C VAL A 150 -14.85 3.72 14.30
N THR A 151 -15.71 4.22 13.42
CA THR A 151 -15.62 4.00 11.97
C THR A 151 -15.40 5.31 11.24
N SER A 152 -15.11 5.21 9.94
CA SER A 152 -15.12 6.38 9.07
C SER A 152 -16.50 7.06 9.09
N ASP A 153 -16.50 8.35 8.78
CA ASP A 153 -17.72 9.13 8.54
C ASP A 153 -18.55 8.62 7.36
N GLU A 154 -18.02 7.68 6.62
CA GLU A 154 -18.59 7.15 5.39
C GLU A 154 -18.62 5.62 5.42
N ALA A 155 -19.63 5.02 4.75
CA ALA A 155 -19.75 3.58 4.57
C ALA A 155 -20.03 3.27 3.10
N ILE A 156 -19.72 2.05 2.68
CA ILE A 156 -19.93 1.59 1.31
C ILE A 156 -21.10 0.61 1.24
N MET A 157 -22.04 0.90 0.35
CA MET A 157 -23.08 -0.03 -0.09
C MET A 157 -22.61 -0.70 -1.38
N PHE A 158 -22.24 -1.96 -1.30
CA PHE A 158 -21.82 -2.75 -2.45
C PHE A 158 -23.00 -3.42 -3.14
N LEU A 159 -23.15 -3.18 -4.43
CA LEU A 159 -24.12 -3.83 -5.30
C LEU A 159 -23.40 -4.89 -6.15
N PRO A 160 -23.63 -6.20 -5.92
CA PRO A 160 -22.88 -7.26 -6.62
C PRO A 160 -23.16 -7.34 -8.13
N ALA A 161 -24.21 -6.67 -8.62
CA ALA A 161 -24.56 -6.63 -10.04
C ALA A 161 -24.29 -5.26 -10.64
N GLU A 162 -23.37 -5.19 -11.60
CA GLU A 162 -23.02 -3.96 -12.31
C GLU A 162 -24.24 -3.34 -13.01
N ALA A 163 -25.15 -4.17 -13.54
CA ALA A 163 -26.38 -3.70 -14.18
C ALA A 163 -27.29 -2.89 -13.24
N VAL A 164 -27.42 -3.32 -11.98
CA VAL A 164 -28.21 -2.59 -10.95
C VAL A 164 -27.51 -1.26 -10.60
N PHE A 165 -26.20 -1.27 -10.49
CA PHE A 165 -25.41 -0.06 -10.25
C PHE A 165 -25.52 0.93 -11.42
N ALA A 166 -25.39 0.47 -12.66
CA ALA A 166 -25.54 1.27 -13.86
C ALA A 166 -26.94 1.89 -13.97
N GLU A 167 -28.00 1.14 -13.66
CA GLU A 167 -29.38 1.64 -13.64
C GLU A 167 -29.54 2.80 -12.64
N ILE A 168 -29.02 2.64 -11.42
CA ILE A 168 -29.09 3.71 -10.40
C ILE A 168 -28.35 4.97 -10.89
N ASN A 169 -27.17 4.81 -11.48
CA ASN A 169 -26.39 5.95 -11.97
C ASN A 169 -27.04 6.65 -13.15
N ALA A 170 -27.61 5.90 -14.10
CA ALA A 170 -28.17 6.46 -15.33
C ALA A 170 -29.54 7.12 -15.11
N TYR A 171 -30.39 6.52 -14.26
CA TYR A 171 -31.81 6.89 -14.22
C TYR A 171 -32.31 7.34 -12.83
N HIS A 172 -31.55 7.10 -11.75
CA HIS A 172 -32.00 7.36 -10.39
C HIS A 172 -31.05 8.29 -9.62
N SER A 173 -30.72 9.44 -10.19
CA SER A 173 -29.84 10.43 -9.56
C SER A 173 -30.35 10.92 -8.18
N ASP A 174 -31.63 10.81 -7.91
CA ASP A 174 -32.25 11.10 -6.62
C ASP A 174 -31.76 10.12 -5.52
N LEU A 175 -31.52 8.85 -5.87
CA LEU A 175 -30.96 7.85 -4.95
C LEU A 175 -29.48 8.16 -4.63
N LEU A 176 -28.70 8.56 -5.62
CA LEU A 176 -27.29 8.95 -5.40
C LEU A 176 -27.20 10.16 -4.46
N LYS A 177 -27.99 11.20 -4.72
CA LYS A 177 -28.05 12.39 -3.85
C LYS A 177 -28.48 12.01 -2.43
N TYR A 178 -29.44 11.10 -2.30
CA TYR A 178 -29.88 10.61 -1.01
C TYR A 178 -28.77 9.84 -0.28
N ALA A 179 -28.08 8.94 -0.97
CA ALA A 179 -26.96 8.18 -0.42
C ALA A 179 -25.82 9.11 0.06
N TYR A 180 -25.44 10.11 -0.74
CA TYR A 180 -24.44 11.12 -0.34
C TYR A 180 -24.86 11.91 0.89
N SER A 181 -26.15 12.28 0.98
CA SER A 181 -26.66 12.99 2.17
C SER A 181 -26.57 12.15 3.45
N LYS A 182 -26.56 10.83 3.31
CA LYS A 182 -26.40 9.84 4.38
C LYS A 182 -24.97 9.35 4.56
N LYS A 183 -24.01 9.91 3.80
CA LYS A 183 -22.59 9.50 3.81
C LYS A 183 -22.40 8.02 3.42
N VAL A 184 -23.25 7.50 2.54
CA VAL A 184 -23.18 6.13 2.01
C VAL A 184 -22.81 6.19 0.54
N TRP A 185 -21.71 5.52 0.18
CA TRP A 185 -21.25 5.40 -1.19
C TRP A 185 -21.79 4.13 -1.83
N ILE A 186 -22.55 4.28 -2.92
CA ILE A 186 -23.03 3.14 -3.69
C ILE A 186 -21.96 2.76 -4.70
N CYS A 187 -21.53 1.51 -4.67
CA CYS A 187 -20.50 0.98 -5.57
C CYS A 187 -20.95 -0.32 -6.23
N GLY A 188 -20.77 -0.40 -7.55
CA GLY A 188 -20.77 -1.67 -8.28
C GLY A 188 -19.42 -2.38 -8.20
N PRO A 189 -19.29 -3.58 -8.77
CA PRO A 189 -18.04 -4.35 -8.76
C PRO A 189 -16.84 -3.56 -9.31
N THR A 190 -16.97 -2.97 -10.48
CA THR A 190 -15.93 -2.19 -11.15
C THR A 190 -15.51 -0.96 -10.33
N THR A 191 -16.49 -0.22 -9.79
CA THR A 191 -16.22 0.97 -8.99
C THR A 191 -15.55 0.59 -7.67
N LEU A 192 -16.00 -0.47 -7.00
CA LEU A 192 -15.40 -0.96 -5.76
C LEU A 192 -13.96 -1.38 -6.00
N MET A 193 -13.68 -2.16 -7.06
CA MET A 193 -12.31 -2.56 -7.42
C MET A 193 -11.38 -1.38 -7.63
N SER A 194 -11.84 -0.37 -8.38
CA SER A 194 -11.05 0.85 -8.66
C SER A 194 -10.75 1.62 -7.37
N THR A 195 -11.74 1.77 -6.50
CA THR A 195 -11.61 2.45 -5.20
C THR A 195 -10.64 1.71 -4.29
N LEU A 196 -10.82 0.39 -4.12
CA LEU A 196 -9.94 -0.42 -3.28
C LEU A 196 -8.51 -0.51 -3.83
N SER A 197 -8.34 -0.55 -5.16
CA SER A 197 -7.02 -0.50 -5.80
C SER A 197 -6.30 0.81 -5.51
N THR A 198 -7.03 1.94 -5.53
CA THR A 198 -6.49 3.24 -5.17
C THR A 198 -6.08 3.28 -3.69
N ILE A 199 -6.92 2.78 -2.79
CA ILE A 199 -6.60 2.66 -1.37
C ILE A 199 -5.38 1.76 -1.15
N SER A 200 -5.29 0.62 -1.84
CA SER A 200 -4.13 -0.28 -1.78
C SER A 200 -2.83 0.43 -2.19
N MET A 201 -2.89 1.30 -3.19
CA MET A 201 -1.74 2.11 -3.61
C MET A 201 -1.32 3.12 -2.53
N ILE A 202 -2.28 3.80 -1.91
CA ILE A 202 -2.04 4.75 -0.81
C ILE A 202 -1.40 4.02 0.37
N LEU A 203 -1.93 2.87 0.78
CA LEU A 203 -1.38 2.05 1.87
C LEU A 203 0.09 1.66 1.61
N LYS A 204 0.40 1.19 0.39
CA LYS A 204 1.77 0.85 0.00
C LYS A 204 2.71 2.05 0.00
N ASN A 205 2.23 3.23 -0.37
CA ASN A 205 3.03 4.45 -0.32
C ASN A 205 3.34 4.87 1.12
N ILE A 206 2.35 4.81 2.02
CA ILE A 206 2.53 5.11 3.44
C ILE A 206 3.53 4.15 4.08
N GLU A 207 3.42 2.85 3.78
CA GLU A 207 4.36 1.83 4.24
C GLU A 207 5.79 2.12 3.75
N ARG A 208 5.93 2.46 2.46
CA ARG A 208 7.21 2.82 1.85
C ARG A 208 7.83 4.08 2.48
N ASP A 209 7.02 5.08 2.78
CA ASP A 209 7.48 6.32 3.41
C ASP A 209 7.98 6.08 4.84
N LYS A 210 7.35 5.18 5.59
CA LYS A 210 7.85 4.74 6.90
C LYS A 210 9.24 4.10 6.79
N TYR A 211 9.43 3.17 5.85
CA TYR A 211 10.74 2.55 5.60
C TYR A 211 11.79 3.57 5.16
N THR A 212 11.43 4.52 4.30
CA THR A 212 12.33 5.58 3.85
C THR A 212 12.83 6.43 5.01
N LYS A 213 11.96 6.80 5.96
CA LYS A 213 12.37 7.55 7.17
C LYS A 213 13.37 6.76 8.02
N VAL A 214 13.08 5.48 8.27
CA VAL A 214 13.99 4.61 9.05
C VAL A 214 15.37 4.50 8.35
N ILE A 215 15.37 4.30 7.02
CA ILE A 215 16.62 4.26 6.25
C ILE A 215 17.40 5.58 6.36
N HIS A 216 16.74 6.72 6.27
CA HIS A 216 17.41 8.02 6.44
C HIS A 216 18.00 8.20 7.83
N GLU A 217 17.31 7.78 8.88
CA GLU A 217 17.82 7.83 10.25
C GLU A 217 19.07 6.95 10.43
N GLU A 218 19.06 5.74 9.90
CA GLU A 218 20.20 4.83 9.97
C GLU A 218 21.40 5.33 9.11
N LEU A 219 21.14 5.90 7.94
CA LEU A 219 22.18 6.54 7.12
C LEU A 219 22.82 7.73 7.83
N ASN A 220 22.04 8.54 8.55
CA ASN A 220 22.59 9.64 9.34
C ASN A 220 23.46 9.14 10.48
N LYS A 221 23.06 8.09 11.20
CA LYS A 221 23.88 7.44 12.24
C LYS A 221 25.19 6.93 11.64
N LEU A 222 25.12 6.23 10.52
CA LEU A 222 26.29 5.73 9.80
C LEU A 222 27.24 6.87 9.38
N GLY A 223 26.71 7.99 8.91
CA GLY A 223 27.48 9.18 8.57
C GLY A 223 28.28 9.73 9.75
N ILE A 224 27.70 9.72 10.96
CA ILE A 224 28.38 10.11 12.20
C ILE A 224 29.54 9.16 12.51
N GLU A 225 29.32 7.84 12.38
CA GLU A 225 30.39 6.86 12.62
C GLU A 225 31.53 6.96 11.60
N PHE A 226 31.23 7.23 10.32
CA PHE A 226 32.25 7.49 9.32
C PHE A 226 33.12 8.73 9.65
N LYS A 227 32.48 9.78 10.17
CA LYS A 227 33.23 10.98 10.62
C LYS A 227 34.19 10.64 11.76
N ARG A 228 33.71 9.89 12.76
CA ARG A 228 34.53 9.41 13.88
C ARG A 228 35.68 8.49 13.41
N TYR A 229 35.39 7.61 12.45
CA TYR A 229 36.40 6.74 11.86
C TYR A 229 37.48 7.55 11.16
N LYS A 230 37.11 8.55 10.34
CA LYS A 230 38.03 9.44 9.68
C LYS A 230 38.96 10.19 10.67
N GLU A 231 38.38 10.73 11.73
CA GLU A 231 39.16 11.42 12.78
C GLU A 231 40.18 10.49 13.45
N ARG A 232 39.81 9.23 13.70
CA ARG A 232 40.74 8.22 14.25
C ARG A 232 41.85 7.87 13.26
N TRP A 233 41.49 7.73 11.99
CA TRP A 233 42.44 7.47 10.92
C TRP A 233 43.46 8.60 10.77
N ASP A 234 42.98 9.86 10.77
CA ASP A 234 43.87 11.05 10.68
C ASP A 234 44.83 11.12 11.87
N LYS A 235 44.40 10.74 13.08
CA LYS A 235 45.26 10.65 14.25
C LYS A 235 46.31 9.55 14.09
N LEU A 236 45.92 8.37 13.63
CA LEU A 236 46.84 7.27 13.37
C LEU A 236 47.87 7.60 12.32
N SER A 237 47.47 8.24 11.22
CA SER A 237 48.39 8.70 10.16
C SER A 237 49.45 9.64 10.71
N LYS A 238 49.06 10.64 11.51
CA LYS A 238 50.00 11.55 12.17
C LYS A 238 50.98 10.83 13.09
N SER A 239 50.51 9.81 13.82
CA SER A 239 51.39 9.02 14.68
C SER A 239 52.41 8.21 13.88
N ILE A 240 52.01 7.65 12.75
CA ILE A 240 52.91 6.92 11.85
C ILE A 240 53.96 7.86 11.26
N ASP A 241 53.58 9.08 10.85
CA ASP A 241 54.51 10.08 10.34
C ASP A 241 55.54 10.49 11.41
N SER A 242 55.11 10.65 12.68
CA SER A 242 56.00 10.91 13.81
C SER A 242 56.99 9.78 14.02
N VAL A 243 56.53 8.52 14.07
CA VAL A 243 57.41 7.35 14.19
C VAL A 243 58.40 7.27 13.02
N SER A 244 57.95 7.53 11.80
CA SER A 244 58.81 7.55 10.61
C SER A 244 59.93 8.58 10.74
N THR A 245 59.65 9.77 11.31
CA THR A 245 60.63 10.81 11.57
C THR A 245 61.63 10.38 12.62
N GLU A 246 61.16 9.81 13.74
CA GLU A 246 62.05 9.29 14.80
C GLU A 246 62.97 8.18 14.30
N VAL A 247 62.52 7.28 13.45
CA VAL A 247 63.32 6.23 12.82
C VAL A 247 64.45 6.87 11.96
N LYS A 248 64.13 7.91 11.18
CA LYS A 248 65.21 8.64 10.40
C LYS A 248 66.26 9.30 11.30
N ASP A 249 65.83 9.87 12.41
CA ASP A 249 66.77 10.49 13.37
C ASP A 249 67.68 9.46 14.05
N ILE A 250 67.13 8.27 14.37
CA ILE A 250 67.94 7.14 14.87
C ILE A 250 68.98 6.70 13.83
N HIS A 251 68.56 6.52 12.56
CA HIS A 251 69.50 6.19 11.48
C HIS A 251 70.62 7.20 11.36
N THR A 252 70.29 8.51 11.35
CA THR A 252 71.27 9.59 11.28
C THR A 252 72.28 9.55 12.46
N THR A 253 71.73 9.21 13.65
CA THR A 253 72.57 9.08 14.86
C THR A 253 73.47 7.84 14.79
N THR A 254 72.96 6.72 14.33
CA THR A 254 73.72 5.50 14.11
C THR A 254 74.83 5.68 13.12
N ASP A 255 74.62 6.35 11.99
CA ASP A 255 75.62 6.66 10.99
C ASP A 255 76.73 7.52 11.56
N LYS A 256 76.44 8.53 12.40
CA LYS A 256 77.44 9.35 13.08
C LYS A 256 78.28 8.52 14.06
N ILE A 257 77.66 7.63 14.81
CA ILE A 257 78.33 6.71 15.74
C ILE A 257 79.27 5.77 14.96
N SER A 258 78.79 5.15 13.88
CA SER A 258 79.58 4.24 13.05
C SER A 258 80.80 4.93 12.46
N LYS A 259 80.63 6.13 11.87
CA LYS A 259 81.75 6.94 11.33
C LYS A 259 82.77 7.28 12.42
N LYS A 260 82.35 7.63 13.63
CA LYS A 260 83.24 7.96 14.72
C LYS A 260 83.95 6.71 15.24
N PHE A 261 83.32 5.57 15.28
CA PHE A 261 83.91 4.30 15.61
C PHE A 261 85.00 3.90 14.61
N GLU A 262 84.69 3.99 13.30
CA GLU A 262 85.67 3.76 12.22
C GLU A 262 86.89 4.67 12.33
N SER A 263 86.69 5.98 12.62
CA SER A 263 87.78 6.92 12.78
C SER A 263 88.67 6.63 14.01
N ILE A 264 88.12 6.10 15.09
CA ILE A 264 88.91 5.69 16.29
C ILE A 264 89.69 4.41 16.00
N SER A 265 89.06 3.44 15.34
CA SER A 265 89.71 2.18 14.99
C SER A 265 90.88 2.37 14.00
N SER A 266 90.78 3.32 13.07
CA SER A 266 91.85 3.65 12.15
C SER A 266 93.01 4.34 12.84
N VAL A 267 92.76 5.20 13.85
CA VAL A 267 93.81 5.86 14.64
C VAL A 267 94.65 4.86 15.47
N ASP A 268 93.99 3.81 16.02
CA ASP A 268 94.71 2.76 16.78
C ASP A 268 95.61 1.92 15.87
N ILE A 269 95.27 1.70 14.62
CA ILE A 269 96.13 1.00 13.63
C ILE A 269 97.37 1.83 13.26
N ASP A 270 97.17 3.11 12.97
CA ASP A 270 98.26 4.02 12.63
C ASP A 270 99.33 4.24 13.79
N LEU A 271 98.85 4.12 15.03
CA LEU A 271 99.69 4.19 16.23
C LEU A 271 100.48 2.91 16.47
N LEU A 272 100.03 1.77 15.97
CA LEU A 272 100.75 0.51 16.06
C LEU A 272 101.78 0.30 14.94
N GLU A 273 101.54 0.83 13.74
CA GLU A 273 102.53 0.76 12.61
C GLU A 273 103.67 1.73 12.74
N ASN A 274 103.62 2.80 13.53
CA ASN A 274 104.70 3.75 13.75
C ASN A 274 105.61 3.39 14.97
N LYS A 275 105.60 2.14 15.46
CA LYS A 275 106.42 1.66 16.55
C LYS A 275 107.36 0.47 16.18
N GLU A 276 107.66 0.31 14.88
CA GLU A 276 108.76 -0.54 14.42
C GLU A 276 109.95 0.25 13.90
#